data_011a051f37813ba6f1d13319934f4890
#
_entry.id   011a051f37813ba6f1d13319934f4890
#
_cell.length_a   1.000
_cell.length_b   1.000
_cell.length_c   1.000
_cell.angle_alpha   90.00
_cell.angle_beta   90.00
_cell.angle_gamma   90.00
#
_symmetry.space_group_name_H-M   'P 1'
#
loop_
_entity.id
_entity.type
_entity.pdbx_description
1 polymer ?
#
loop_
_entity_poly.entity_id
_entity_poly.type
_entity_poly.pdbx_seq_one_letter_code
_entity_poly.pdbx_strand_id
1 'polypeptide(L)'
;MTRVLLICPDQRPALESLTGGVPLALATYLGKPLIEHALDGLVRQGVTHVRILASDRPSEVRAYVMHGTAWGLALEVSPEPSELSPAAAAAKHAAFQPDATLTLDTLPQAPEVPLLADAAAWHHSRATLLPLLAPPQIGARETAPGIWLGLRARVDNTAKLIAPCWLGPNTIVRADATIGPDAYVESDSLVDAHATVAHSTVAPRTYLGSMIHLGDSIATGSMLTNWSNGSQVRLTDAFLLSPLDLPHEAATSLPARLLAAVVLVLTSPLFIVAGVIALLRGKPLLLSRQAALPTDVGTPQRVVGYHLLPTLPGLLGRWPLLWRIVTGQFAWTGNPPLTLAEAALLEGEFERLWLHTAPGLFTAPEAEGCRVPWDDAARAHAALFACQPTAAWRWKIIRRGLGGSSSTPMS
;
A
#
# COMPACT_ATOMS: atom_id res chain seq x y z
N MET A 1 4.20 21.28 35.33
CA MET A 1 4.38 20.30 34.25
C MET A 1 3.05 19.60 34.07
N THR A 2 2.38 19.77 32.93
CA THR A 2 1.05 19.20 32.73
C THR A 2 1.17 17.74 32.29
N ARG A 3 0.49 16.85 33.01
CA ARG A 3 0.50 15.39 32.78
C ARG A 3 -0.87 14.93 32.33
N VAL A 4 -0.93 14.17 31.23
CA VAL A 4 -2.20 13.70 30.65
C VAL A 4 -2.15 12.19 30.48
N LEU A 5 -3.26 11.53 30.85
CA LEU A 5 -3.55 10.16 30.42
C LEU A 5 -4.33 10.21 29.11
N LEU A 6 -3.86 9.50 28.10
CA LEU A 6 -4.54 9.36 26.81
C LEU A 6 -4.95 7.90 26.65
N ILE A 7 -6.25 7.64 26.63
CA ILE A 7 -6.82 6.30 26.47
C ILE A 7 -7.03 6.05 24.98
N CYS A 8 -6.34 5.05 24.44
CA CYS A 8 -6.58 4.57 23.08
C CYS A 8 -7.81 3.67 23.04
N PRO A 9 -8.63 3.77 21.99
CA PRO A 9 -9.81 2.93 21.84
C PRO A 9 -9.40 1.47 21.61
N ASP A 10 -10.26 0.59 22.07
CA ASP A 10 -10.22 -0.84 21.73
C ASP A 10 -10.76 -1.06 20.30
N GLN A 11 -10.75 -2.30 19.84
CA GLN A 11 -11.35 -2.64 18.55
C GLN A 11 -12.84 -2.34 18.55
N ARG A 12 -13.29 -1.66 17.51
CA ARG A 12 -14.71 -1.32 17.27
C ARG A 12 -15.19 -2.10 16.06
N PRO A 13 -16.08 -3.11 16.21
CA PRO A 13 -16.57 -3.91 15.08
C PRO A 13 -17.16 -3.06 13.94
N ALA A 14 -17.83 -1.95 14.27
CA ALA A 14 -18.39 -1.01 13.27
C ALA A 14 -17.31 -0.29 12.43
N LEU A 15 -16.07 -0.22 12.92
CA LEU A 15 -14.96 0.49 12.29
C LEU A 15 -13.84 -0.45 11.82
N GLU A 16 -13.96 -1.74 12.04
CA GLU A 16 -12.91 -2.72 11.70
C GLU A 16 -12.53 -2.69 10.21
N SER A 17 -13.53 -2.56 9.35
CA SER A 17 -13.32 -2.47 7.90
C SER A 17 -12.59 -1.18 7.46
N LEU A 18 -12.56 -0.15 8.31
CA LEU A 18 -11.99 1.17 7.98
C LEU A 18 -10.51 1.26 8.34
N THR A 19 -10.03 0.42 9.25
CA THR A 19 -8.67 0.51 9.78
C THR A 19 -7.63 -0.16 8.88
N GLY A 20 -8.05 -0.98 7.92
CA GLY A 20 -7.11 -1.74 7.08
C GLY A 20 -6.20 -2.69 7.88
N GLY A 21 -6.65 -3.11 9.08
CA GLY A 21 -5.89 -4.02 9.94
C GLY A 21 -4.90 -3.36 10.91
N VAL A 22 -4.84 -2.03 10.99
CA VAL A 22 -4.05 -1.32 12.03
C VAL A 22 -4.92 -1.01 13.28
N PRO A 23 -4.32 -0.74 14.47
CA PRO A 23 -5.07 -0.24 15.63
C PRO A 23 -5.84 1.03 15.30
N LEU A 24 -7.03 1.22 15.85
CA LEU A 24 -7.83 2.45 15.65
C LEU A 24 -7.04 3.72 15.97
N ALA A 25 -6.21 3.70 17.01
CA ALA A 25 -5.34 4.82 17.36
C ALA A 25 -4.37 5.22 16.23
N LEU A 26 -3.99 4.26 15.37
CA LEU A 26 -3.09 4.45 14.24
C LEU A 26 -3.83 4.59 12.90
N ALA A 27 -5.16 4.50 12.90
CA ALA A 27 -5.95 4.70 11.68
C ALA A 27 -5.74 6.11 11.13
N THR A 28 -5.51 6.20 9.81
CA THR A 28 -5.25 7.49 9.15
C THR A 28 -6.52 8.31 9.06
N TYR A 29 -6.39 9.57 9.45
CA TYR A 29 -7.47 10.55 9.47
C TYR A 29 -6.92 11.90 8.97
N LEU A 30 -7.40 12.38 7.85
CA LEU A 30 -6.93 13.62 7.21
C LEU A 30 -5.39 13.71 7.14
N GLY A 31 -4.77 12.65 6.58
CA GLY A 31 -3.35 12.58 6.27
C GLY A 31 -2.40 12.15 7.38
N LYS A 32 -2.87 11.96 8.62
CA LYS A 32 -2.07 11.53 9.78
C LYS A 32 -2.80 10.49 10.62
N PRO A 33 -2.10 9.63 11.37
CA PRO A 33 -2.72 8.77 12.36
C PRO A 33 -3.49 9.56 13.44
N LEU A 34 -4.60 9.00 13.90
CA LEU A 34 -5.47 9.67 14.87
C LEU A 34 -4.73 10.08 16.15
N ILE A 35 -3.85 9.23 16.66
CA ILE A 35 -3.02 9.51 17.84
C ILE A 35 -2.10 10.73 17.63
N GLU A 36 -1.58 10.91 16.42
CA GLU A 36 -0.71 12.05 16.10
C GLU A 36 -1.46 13.38 16.19
N HIS A 37 -2.70 13.43 15.70
CA HIS A 37 -3.55 14.59 15.86
C HIS A 37 -3.82 14.93 17.34
N ALA A 38 -4.03 13.90 18.15
CA ALA A 38 -4.22 14.11 19.60
C ALA A 38 -2.93 14.64 20.26
N LEU A 39 -1.77 14.06 19.95
CA LEU A 39 -0.49 14.52 20.47
C LEU A 39 -0.17 15.96 20.02
N ASP A 40 -0.38 16.29 18.75
CA ASP A 40 -0.24 17.67 18.23
C ASP A 40 -1.15 18.65 18.97
N GLY A 41 -2.35 18.22 19.33
CA GLY A 41 -3.30 19.01 20.14
C GLY A 41 -2.80 19.24 21.56
N LEU A 42 -2.29 18.19 22.20
CA LEU A 42 -1.74 18.26 23.55
C LEU A 42 -0.49 19.14 23.64
N VAL A 43 0.39 19.09 22.63
CA VAL A 43 1.55 19.98 22.53
C VAL A 43 1.10 21.43 22.50
N ARG A 44 0.10 21.77 21.68
CA ARG A 44 -0.45 23.13 21.60
C ARG A 44 -1.08 23.63 22.92
N GLN A 45 -1.58 22.71 23.74
CA GLN A 45 -2.09 23.00 25.09
C GLN A 45 -0.98 23.10 26.16
N GLY A 46 0.29 22.92 25.79
CA GLY A 46 1.43 23.02 26.69
C GLY A 46 1.63 21.80 27.60
N VAL A 47 1.08 20.65 27.22
CA VAL A 47 1.31 19.37 27.90
C VAL A 47 2.77 18.96 27.71
N THR A 48 3.37 18.38 28.75
CA THR A 48 4.79 17.95 28.71
C THR A 48 4.97 16.45 28.88
N HIS A 49 4.03 15.78 29.56
CA HIS A 49 4.10 14.35 29.83
C HIS A 49 2.78 13.70 29.46
N VAL A 50 2.84 12.64 28.64
CA VAL A 50 1.64 11.88 28.26
C VAL A 50 1.90 10.40 28.50
N ARG A 51 0.99 9.76 29.24
CA ARG A 51 0.95 8.32 29.34
C ARG A 51 -0.20 7.82 28.48
N ILE A 52 0.13 7.01 27.48
CA ILE A 52 -0.81 6.43 26.52
C ILE A 52 -1.21 5.05 27.06
N LEU A 53 -2.51 4.83 27.25
CA LEU A 53 -3.07 3.56 27.67
C LEU A 53 -3.61 2.85 26.43
N ALA A 54 -2.95 1.78 25.99
CA ALA A 54 -3.31 1.05 24.76
C ALA A 54 -3.71 -0.40 25.09
N SER A 55 -4.92 -0.79 24.69
CA SER A 55 -5.45 -2.14 24.80
C SER A 55 -5.30 -2.93 23.49
N ASP A 56 -5.54 -2.29 22.35
CA ASP A 56 -5.33 -2.92 21.03
C ASP A 56 -3.89 -2.74 20.57
N ARG A 57 -3.19 -3.86 20.42
CA ARG A 57 -1.80 -3.97 19.87
C ARG A 57 -0.85 -2.88 20.41
N PRO A 58 -0.64 -2.81 21.72
CA PRO A 58 0.16 -1.75 22.37
C PRO A 58 1.62 -1.70 21.86
N SER A 59 2.13 -2.81 21.33
CA SER A 59 3.46 -2.87 20.70
C SER A 59 3.55 -2.04 19.42
N GLU A 60 2.51 -2.02 18.58
CA GLU A 60 2.46 -1.22 17.36
C GLU A 60 2.32 0.27 17.70
N VAL A 61 1.44 0.62 18.64
CA VAL A 61 1.31 1.99 19.15
C VAL A 61 2.63 2.49 19.71
N ARG A 62 3.33 1.67 20.52
CA ARG A 62 4.64 2.01 21.09
C ARG A 62 5.69 2.20 20.00
N ALA A 63 5.72 1.33 19.00
CA ALA A 63 6.66 1.43 17.87
C ALA A 63 6.46 2.72 17.07
N TYR A 64 5.20 3.15 16.90
CA TYR A 64 4.87 4.38 16.20
C TYR A 64 5.28 5.64 17.00
N VAL A 65 4.84 5.74 18.24
CA VAL A 65 5.10 6.97 19.05
C VAL A 65 6.52 7.03 19.59
N MET A 66 7.23 5.90 19.61
CA MET A 66 8.60 5.77 20.16
C MET A 66 8.69 6.37 21.58
N HIS A 67 9.51 7.42 21.76
CA HIS A 67 9.69 8.12 23.03
C HIS A 67 9.16 9.57 22.99
N GLY A 68 8.37 9.93 21.99
CA GLY A 68 7.78 11.26 21.87
C GLY A 68 8.76 12.37 21.46
N THR A 69 9.95 12.02 21.02
CA THR A 69 10.96 13.00 20.62
C THR A 69 10.52 13.89 19.47
N ALA A 70 9.69 13.37 18.56
CA ALA A 70 9.12 14.13 17.44
C ALA A 70 8.21 15.27 17.91
N TRP A 71 7.55 15.13 19.05
CA TRP A 71 6.63 16.14 19.63
C TRP A 71 7.26 16.93 20.77
N GLY A 72 8.46 16.60 21.21
CA GLY A 72 9.06 17.18 22.40
C GLY A 72 8.33 16.78 23.71
N LEU A 73 7.58 15.69 23.68
CA LEU A 73 6.83 15.13 24.81
C LEU A 73 7.60 14.00 25.49
N ALA A 74 7.46 13.88 26.79
CA ALA A 74 7.81 12.65 27.50
C ALA A 74 6.63 11.67 27.37
N LEU A 75 6.76 10.67 26.46
CA LEU A 75 5.72 9.68 26.20
C LEU A 75 6.06 8.33 26.83
N GLU A 76 5.06 7.74 27.45
CA GLU A 76 5.10 6.37 27.98
C GLU A 76 3.87 5.61 27.48
N VAL A 77 4.05 4.42 26.89
CA VAL A 77 2.95 3.54 26.48
C VAL A 77 2.78 2.41 27.50
N SER A 78 1.65 2.41 28.17
CA SER A 78 1.25 1.39 29.14
C SER A 78 0.24 0.45 28.49
N PRO A 79 0.53 -0.86 28.40
CA PRO A 79 -0.42 -1.84 27.87
C PRO A 79 -1.53 -2.07 28.88
N GLU A 80 -2.77 -2.13 28.39
CA GLU A 80 -3.97 -2.42 29.18
C GLU A 80 -4.70 -3.64 28.61
N PRO A 81 -5.36 -4.45 29.44
CA PRO A 81 -6.08 -5.62 28.96
C PRO A 81 -7.38 -5.28 28.22
N SER A 82 -7.93 -4.10 28.43
CA SER A 82 -9.12 -3.54 27.79
C SER A 82 -9.14 -2.03 27.90
N GLU A 83 -9.96 -1.39 27.10
CA GLU A 83 -10.22 0.05 27.18
C GLU A 83 -10.78 0.42 28.54
N LEU A 84 -10.14 1.36 29.23
CA LEU A 84 -10.55 1.84 30.53
C LEU A 84 -11.47 3.07 30.42
N SER A 85 -12.46 3.18 31.31
CA SER A 85 -13.15 4.45 31.46
C SER A 85 -12.21 5.52 32.03
N PRO A 86 -12.43 6.82 31.77
CA PRO A 86 -11.57 7.89 32.26
C PRO A 86 -11.38 7.85 33.78
N ALA A 87 -12.46 7.53 34.54
CA ALA A 87 -12.40 7.41 36.00
C ALA A 87 -11.55 6.21 36.45
N ALA A 88 -11.71 5.05 35.80
CA ALA A 88 -10.92 3.86 36.10
C ALA A 88 -9.44 4.04 35.74
N ALA A 89 -9.14 4.69 34.63
CA ALA A 89 -7.78 5.01 34.22
C ALA A 89 -7.10 5.95 35.23
N ALA A 90 -7.76 7.02 35.62
CA ALA A 90 -7.26 7.96 36.64
C ALA A 90 -6.98 7.28 37.98
N ALA A 91 -7.89 6.41 38.43
CA ALA A 91 -7.73 5.65 39.68
C ALA A 91 -6.56 4.65 39.57
N LYS A 92 -6.46 3.87 38.50
CA LYS A 92 -5.42 2.86 38.31
C LYS A 92 -4.03 3.49 38.18
N HIS A 93 -3.95 4.62 37.51
CA HIS A 93 -2.69 5.34 37.28
C HIS A 93 -2.50 6.57 38.17
N ALA A 94 -3.10 6.59 39.37
CA ALA A 94 -3.01 7.69 40.30
C ALA A 94 -1.56 8.08 40.69
N ALA A 95 -0.64 7.11 40.69
CA ALA A 95 0.80 7.38 40.90
C ALA A 95 1.43 8.28 39.81
N PHE A 96 0.85 8.36 38.61
CA PHE A 96 1.27 9.27 37.54
C PHE A 96 0.85 10.71 37.82
N GLN A 97 -0.14 10.92 38.72
CA GLN A 97 -0.73 12.21 39.04
C GLN A 97 -1.19 12.98 37.79
N PRO A 98 -2.16 12.42 37.04
CA PRO A 98 -2.63 13.06 35.82
C PRO A 98 -3.44 14.32 36.13
N ASP A 99 -3.17 15.41 35.43
CA ASP A 99 -3.97 16.64 35.51
C ASP A 99 -5.29 16.50 34.71
N ALA A 100 -5.25 15.64 33.64
CA ALA A 100 -6.41 15.32 32.81
C ALA A 100 -6.33 13.88 32.28
N THR A 101 -7.51 13.32 32.01
CA THR A 101 -7.66 12.01 31.35
C THR A 101 -8.55 12.18 30.13
N LEU A 102 -8.03 11.86 28.96
CA LEU A 102 -8.69 12.02 27.66
C LEU A 102 -8.85 10.66 26.97
N THR A 103 -9.93 10.53 26.22
CA THR A 103 -10.17 9.39 25.33
C THR A 103 -9.92 9.81 23.89
N LEU A 104 -9.40 8.92 23.06
CA LEU A 104 -9.15 9.19 21.65
C LEU A 104 -10.44 9.09 20.80
N ASP A 105 -11.60 8.93 21.43
CA ASP A 105 -12.91 9.03 20.76
C ASP A 105 -13.20 10.45 20.23
N THR A 106 -12.50 11.43 20.77
CA THR A 106 -12.53 12.84 20.33
C THR A 106 -11.11 13.39 20.28
N LEU A 107 -10.92 14.52 19.61
CA LEU A 107 -9.62 15.19 19.59
C LEU A 107 -9.56 16.34 20.62
N PRO A 108 -8.39 16.61 21.24
CA PRO A 108 -8.23 17.71 22.18
C PRO A 108 -8.59 19.09 21.61
N GLN A 109 -8.50 19.23 20.27
CA GLN A 109 -8.84 20.48 19.57
C GLN A 109 -10.35 20.66 19.35
N ALA A 110 -11.14 19.59 19.40
CA ALA A 110 -12.58 19.58 19.17
C ALA A 110 -13.25 18.47 20.00
N PRO A 111 -13.31 18.61 21.32
CA PRO A 111 -13.77 17.57 22.23
C PRO A 111 -15.27 17.22 22.08
N GLU A 112 -16.04 18.10 21.45
CA GLU A 112 -17.46 17.85 21.14
C GLU A 112 -17.73 17.04 19.87
N VAL A 113 -16.72 16.76 19.07
CA VAL A 113 -16.89 16.04 17.80
C VAL A 113 -16.56 14.55 17.99
N PRO A 114 -17.56 13.66 18.05
CA PRO A 114 -17.32 12.23 18.16
C PRO A 114 -16.74 11.68 16.85
N LEU A 115 -15.69 10.86 16.95
CA LEU A 115 -15.01 10.28 15.79
C LEU A 115 -15.34 8.80 15.60
N LEU A 116 -15.41 8.06 16.69
CA LEU A 116 -15.37 6.60 16.69
C LEU A 116 -16.71 5.96 17.06
N ALA A 117 -17.83 6.71 16.96
CA ALA A 117 -19.15 6.14 17.24
C ALA A 117 -19.56 5.10 16.18
N ASP A 118 -19.44 5.46 14.91
CA ASP A 118 -19.74 4.61 13.76
C ASP A 118 -19.04 5.14 12.50
N ALA A 119 -19.24 4.46 11.36
CA ALA A 119 -18.66 4.85 10.08
C ALA A 119 -19.17 6.21 9.58
N ALA A 120 -20.39 6.59 9.89
CA ALA A 120 -20.96 7.90 9.55
C ALA A 120 -20.29 9.01 10.35
N ALA A 121 -20.12 8.83 11.68
CA ALA A 121 -19.40 9.78 12.53
C ALA A 121 -17.95 9.93 12.06
N TRP A 122 -17.29 8.82 11.73
CA TRP A 122 -15.93 8.82 11.15
C TRP A 122 -15.84 9.63 9.86
N HIS A 123 -16.84 9.56 8.98
CA HIS A 123 -16.86 10.33 7.74
C HIS A 123 -17.22 11.80 7.98
N HIS A 124 -18.37 12.08 8.63
CA HIS A 124 -18.89 13.44 8.76
C HIS A 124 -18.05 14.36 9.65
N SER A 125 -17.35 13.81 10.65
CA SER A 125 -16.45 14.61 11.49
C SER A 125 -15.35 15.32 10.70
N ARG A 126 -15.00 14.78 9.50
CA ARG A 126 -13.97 15.39 8.63
C ARG A 126 -14.32 16.77 8.16
N ALA A 127 -15.57 17.04 7.79
CA ALA A 127 -16.00 18.36 7.36
C ALA A 127 -15.74 19.43 8.44
N THR A 128 -16.02 19.08 9.70
CA THR A 128 -15.81 19.97 10.84
C THR A 128 -14.34 20.11 11.20
N LEU A 129 -13.58 19.01 11.11
CA LEU A 129 -12.18 18.97 11.57
C LEU A 129 -11.18 19.42 10.50
N LEU A 130 -11.53 19.33 9.22
CA LEU A 130 -10.64 19.69 8.10
C LEU A 130 -10.02 21.09 8.27
N PRO A 131 -10.77 22.18 8.55
CA PRO A 131 -10.20 23.51 8.72
C PRO A 131 -9.31 23.64 9.97
N LEU A 132 -9.40 22.73 10.92
CA LEU A 132 -8.57 22.70 12.13
C LEU A 132 -7.29 21.86 11.97
N LEU A 133 -7.37 20.77 11.23
CA LEU A 133 -6.31 19.77 11.14
C LEU A 133 -5.43 19.91 9.89
N ALA A 134 -5.95 20.46 8.79
CA ALA A 134 -5.20 20.61 7.56
C ALA A 134 -4.15 21.75 7.62
N PRO A 135 -4.45 22.97 8.14
CA PRO A 135 -3.51 24.09 8.10
C PRO A 135 -2.16 23.85 8.77
N PRO A 136 -2.06 23.14 9.90
CA PRO A 136 -0.76 22.88 10.54
C PRO A 136 0.07 21.78 9.87
N GLN A 137 -0.46 21.09 8.85
CA GLN A 137 0.28 20.03 8.18
C GLN A 137 1.30 20.59 7.18
N ILE A 138 2.52 20.07 7.23
CA ILE A 138 3.58 20.48 6.31
C ILE A 138 3.20 20.12 4.87
N GLY A 139 3.18 21.14 3.99
CA GLY A 139 2.86 20.96 2.57
C GLY A 139 1.38 20.87 2.24
N ALA A 140 0.48 20.89 3.22
CA ALA A 140 -0.94 21.06 2.97
C ALA A 140 -1.22 22.51 2.57
N ARG A 141 -2.04 22.70 1.52
CA ARG A 141 -2.43 24.02 1.04
C ARG A 141 -3.90 24.08 0.68
N GLU A 142 -4.54 25.16 1.00
CA GLU A 142 -5.87 25.46 0.52
C GLU A 142 -5.75 26.13 -0.87
N THR A 143 -6.31 25.49 -1.90
CA THR A 143 -6.25 25.98 -3.29
C THR A 143 -7.46 26.81 -3.67
N ALA A 144 -8.60 26.52 -3.04
CA ALA A 144 -9.82 27.30 -3.09
C ALA A 144 -10.56 27.09 -1.76
N PRO A 145 -11.51 27.95 -1.36
CA PRO A 145 -12.21 27.81 -0.10
C PRO A 145 -12.78 26.39 0.11
N GLY A 146 -12.32 25.71 1.15
CA GLY A 146 -12.71 24.34 1.48
C GLY A 146 -12.09 23.24 0.62
N ILE A 147 -11.13 23.56 -0.28
CA ILE A 147 -10.40 22.57 -1.10
C ILE A 147 -8.94 22.50 -0.64
N TRP A 148 -8.58 21.40 -0.01
CA TRP A 148 -7.27 21.19 0.57
C TRP A 148 -6.47 20.12 -0.16
N LEU A 149 -5.23 20.44 -0.51
CA LEU A 149 -4.29 19.52 -1.14
C LEU A 149 -3.10 19.26 -0.22
N GLY A 150 -2.77 18.00 0.01
CA GLY A 150 -1.59 17.58 0.73
C GLY A 150 -0.30 17.69 -0.11
N LEU A 151 0.83 17.40 0.53
CA LEU A 151 2.14 17.47 -0.09
C LEU A 151 2.22 16.51 -1.30
N ARG A 152 2.69 17.02 -2.44
CA ARG A 152 2.84 16.26 -3.70
C ARG A 152 1.54 15.63 -4.23
N ALA A 153 0.39 16.08 -3.80
CA ALA A 153 -0.86 15.72 -4.44
C ALA A 153 -0.86 16.21 -5.90
N ARG A 154 -1.22 15.31 -6.82
CA ARG A 154 -1.25 15.56 -8.27
C ARG A 154 -2.68 15.46 -8.76
N VAL A 155 -3.19 16.53 -9.31
CA VAL A 155 -4.53 16.59 -9.87
C VAL A 155 -4.42 16.95 -11.35
N ASP A 156 -5.03 16.16 -12.21
CA ASP A 156 -5.10 16.46 -13.64
C ASP A 156 -5.86 17.75 -13.88
N ASN A 157 -5.47 18.51 -14.90
CA ASN A 157 -6.07 19.80 -15.21
C ASN A 157 -7.55 19.73 -15.63
N THR A 158 -8.02 18.57 -16.07
CA THR A 158 -9.42 18.31 -16.45
C THR A 158 -10.26 17.85 -15.27
N ALA A 159 -9.64 17.44 -14.17
CA ALA A 159 -10.35 16.97 -12.98
C ALA A 159 -11.06 18.12 -12.27
N LYS A 160 -12.23 17.80 -11.69
CA LYS A 160 -13.08 18.78 -10.98
C LYS A 160 -13.01 18.55 -9.48
N LEU A 161 -12.66 19.58 -8.73
CA LEU A 161 -12.68 19.56 -7.27
C LEU A 161 -13.82 20.42 -6.77
N ILE A 162 -14.68 19.87 -5.91
CA ILE A 162 -15.86 20.52 -5.33
C ILE A 162 -15.73 20.51 -3.82
N ALA A 163 -15.79 21.69 -3.21
CA ALA A 163 -15.68 21.85 -1.76
C ALA A 163 -16.92 21.28 -1.00
N PRO A 164 -16.76 20.82 0.26
CA PRO A 164 -15.49 20.58 0.93
C PRO A 164 -14.79 19.31 0.42
N CYS A 165 -13.48 19.37 0.22
CA CYS A 165 -12.70 18.17 -0.12
C CYS A 165 -11.25 18.24 0.37
N TRP A 166 -10.70 17.05 0.63
CA TRP A 166 -9.32 16.82 1.03
C TRP A 166 -8.65 15.80 0.13
N LEU A 167 -7.50 16.16 -0.41
CA LEU A 167 -6.59 15.23 -1.09
C LEU A 167 -5.31 15.12 -0.26
N GLY A 168 -5.07 13.93 0.28
CA GLY A 168 -3.91 13.65 1.13
C GLY A 168 -2.57 13.72 0.38
N PRO A 169 -1.46 13.60 1.10
CA PRO A 169 -0.12 13.55 0.50
C PRO A 169 0.02 12.44 -0.54
N ASN A 170 0.79 12.70 -1.62
CA ASN A 170 1.07 11.79 -2.73
C ASN A 170 -0.18 11.26 -3.47
N THR A 171 -1.35 11.82 -3.25
CA THR A 171 -2.58 11.41 -3.95
C THR A 171 -2.50 11.77 -5.44
N ILE A 172 -3.01 10.90 -6.29
CA ILE A 172 -3.10 11.13 -7.73
C ILE A 172 -4.56 11.09 -8.15
N VAL A 173 -5.00 12.15 -8.81
CA VAL A 173 -6.33 12.25 -9.43
C VAL A 173 -6.15 12.43 -10.93
N ARG A 174 -6.68 11.48 -11.71
CA ARG A 174 -6.53 11.44 -13.16
C ARG A 174 -7.59 12.28 -13.88
N ALA A 175 -7.47 12.28 -15.22
CA ALA A 175 -8.28 13.10 -16.13
C ALA A 175 -9.79 12.90 -15.93
N ASP A 176 -10.54 14.01 -15.99
CA ASP A 176 -12.02 14.05 -15.91
C ASP A 176 -12.62 13.43 -14.65
N ALA A 177 -11.81 13.14 -13.63
CA ALA A 177 -12.32 12.69 -12.34
C ALA A 177 -12.99 13.85 -11.59
N THR A 178 -14.03 13.54 -10.81
CA THR A 178 -14.75 14.52 -9.98
C THR A 178 -14.62 14.15 -8.51
N ILE A 179 -14.05 15.04 -7.69
CA ILE A 179 -13.86 14.85 -6.25
C ILE A 179 -14.66 15.91 -5.50
N GLY A 180 -15.63 15.45 -4.71
CA GLY A 180 -16.52 16.32 -3.94
C GLY A 180 -17.96 16.32 -4.46
N PRO A 181 -18.88 16.95 -3.72
CA PRO A 181 -18.66 17.55 -2.40
C PRO A 181 -18.47 16.50 -1.30
N ASP A 182 -17.95 16.92 -0.14
CA ASP A 182 -17.76 16.10 1.06
C ASP A 182 -16.95 14.83 0.75
N ALA A 183 -15.82 15.00 0.08
CA ALA A 183 -14.96 13.93 -0.39
C ALA A 183 -13.54 14.02 0.19
N TYR A 184 -13.08 12.92 0.74
CA TYR A 184 -11.77 12.83 1.40
C TYR A 184 -10.98 11.67 0.82
N VAL A 185 -9.90 11.99 0.12
CA VAL A 185 -8.97 10.99 -0.43
C VAL A 185 -7.69 11.04 0.39
N GLU A 186 -7.43 9.98 1.12
CA GLU A 186 -6.27 9.88 2.01
C GLU A 186 -4.97 9.61 1.22
N SER A 187 -3.84 9.65 1.94
CA SER A 187 -2.50 9.59 1.36
C SER A 187 -2.23 8.37 0.47
N ASP A 188 -1.33 8.54 -0.49
CA ASP A 188 -0.82 7.49 -1.37
C ASP A 188 -1.92 6.76 -2.17
N SER A 189 -3.06 7.43 -2.42
CA SER A 189 -4.20 6.86 -3.12
C SER A 189 -4.28 7.35 -4.56
N LEU A 190 -4.87 6.54 -5.43
CA LEU A 190 -5.05 6.84 -6.85
C LEU A 190 -6.54 6.80 -7.20
N VAL A 191 -7.06 7.91 -7.71
CA VAL A 191 -8.38 8.00 -8.33
C VAL A 191 -8.20 8.08 -9.84
N ASP A 192 -8.70 7.07 -10.54
CA ASP A 192 -8.49 6.93 -11.99
C ASP A 192 -9.47 7.80 -12.78
N ALA A 193 -9.27 7.83 -14.11
CA ALA A 193 -9.99 8.72 -15.01
C ALA A 193 -11.50 8.53 -14.99
N HIS A 194 -12.25 9.65 -15.11
CA HIS A 194 -13.73 9.68 -15.09
C HIS A 194 -14.38 9.13 -13.82
N ALA A 195 -13.61 8.86 -12.75
CA ALA A 195 -14.17 8.43 -11.48
C ALA A 195 -14.82 9.61 -10.74
N THR A 196 -15.85 9.32 -9.97
CA THR A 196 -16.55 10.32 -9.13
C THR A 196 -16.51 9.89 -7.68
N VAL A 197 -16.07 10.77 -6.80
CA VAL A 197 -16.09 10.55 -5.34
C VAL A 197 -16.91 11.67 -4.72
N ALA A 198 -18.08 11.35 -4.18
CA ALA A 198 -18.97 12.31 -3.53
C ALA A 198 -19.49 11.75 -2.20
N HIS A 199 -19.56 12.57 -1.15
CA HIS A 199 -19.96 12.15 0.20
C HIS A 199 -19.24 10.88 0.67
N SER A 200 -17.94 10.78 0.37
CA SER A 200 -17.21 9.53 0.50
C SER A 200 -15.77 9.72 0.92
N THR A 201 -15.21 8.69 1.53
CA THR A 201 -13.80 8.65 1.93
C THR A 201 -13.09 7.53 1.20
N VAL A 202 -11.96 7.82 0.58
CA VAL A 202 -11.00 6.83 0.08
C VAL A 202 -9.87 6.72 1.10
N ALA A 203 -9.71 5.54 1.70
CA ALA A 203 -8.69 5.28 2.70
C ALA A 203 -7.28 5.31 2.10
N PRO A 204 -6.23 5.39 2.90
CA PRO A 204 -4.86 5.42 2.40
C PRO A 204 -4.52 4.22 1.53
N ARG A 205 -3.64 4.43 0.56
CA ARG A 205 -3.13 3.39 -0.33
C ARG A 205 -4.25 2.58 -0.98
N THR A 206 -5.25 3.29 -1.50
CA THR A 206 -6.39 2.69 -2.18
C THR A 206 -6.46 3.17 -3.62
N TYR A 207 -6.61 2.24 -4.55
CA TYR A 207 -6.90 2.49 -5.96
C TYR A 207 -8.40 2.48 -6.18
N LEU A 208 -8.93 3.55 -6.74
CA LEU A 208 -10.29 3.64 -7.25
C LEU A 208 -10.26 3.65 -8.78
N GLY A 209 -10.89 2.65 -9.39
CA GLY A 209 -10.86 2.40 -10.82
C GLY A 209 -11.56 3.46 -11.65
N SER A 210 -11.31 3.40 -12.96
CA SER A 210 -11.92 4.34 -13.92
C SER A 210 -13.44 4.19 -13.99
N MET A 211 -14.14 5.31 -14.23
CA MET A 211 -15.59 5.39 -14.36
C MET A 211 -16.38 4.92 -13.12
N ILE A 212 -15.75 4.73 -12.00
CA ILE A 212 -16.42 4.34 -10.74
C ILE A 212 -17.11 5.57 -10.14
N HIS A 213 -18.35 5.36 -9.70
CA HIS A 213 -19.08 6.34 -8.90
C HIS A 213 -19.14 5.87 -7.45
N LEU A 214 -18.38 6.54 -6.57
CA LEU A 214 -18.33 6.31 -5.14
C LEU A 214 -19.22 7.33 -4.44
N GLY A 215 -20.32 6.88 -3.84
CA GLY A 215 -21.26 7.71 -3.08
C GLY A 215 -21.55 7.12 -1.71
N ASP A 216 -21.68 7.98 -0.68
CA ASP A 216 -22.05 7.63 0.70
C ASP A 216 -21.28 6.44 1.27
N SER A 217 -19.98 6.36 0.94
CA SER A 217 -19.18 5.16 1.21
C SER A 217 -17.76 5.48 1.66
N ILE A 218 -17.16 4.50 2.33
CA ILE A 218 -15.74 4.49 2.66
C ILE A 218 -15.10 3.31 1.94
N ALA A 219 -14.13 3.60 1.08
CA ALA A 219 -13.37 2.61 0.32
C ALA A 219 -12.02 2.36 1.01
N THR A 220 -11.77 1.12 1.45
CA THR A 220 -10.52 0.73 2.12
C THR A 220 -9.92 -0.49 1.44
N GLY A 221 -8.86 -0.31 0.66
CA GLY A 221 -8.28 -1.39 -0.13
C GLY A 221 -9.31 -2.02 -1.07
N SER A 222 -9.73 -3.25 -0.83
CA SER A 222 -10.77 -3.95 -1.61
C SER A 222 -12.14 -3.97 -0.92
N MET A 223 -12.27 -3.31 0.24
CA MET A 223 -13.50 -3.26 1.02
C MET A 223 -14.23 -1.94 0.79
N LEU A 224 -15.51 -2.02 0.51
CA LEU A 224 -16.42 -0.89 0.42
C LEU A 224 -17.41 -0.96 1.58
N THR A 225 -17.45 0.07 2.40
CA THR A 225 -18.42 0.22 3.51
C THR A 225 -19.32 1.39 3.20
N ASN A 226 -20.60 1.14 3.01
CA ASN A 226 -21.57 2.22 2.92
C ASN A 226 -21.90 2.70 4.34
N TRP A 227 -21.55 3.96 4.63
CA TRP A 227 -21.73 4.51 5.98
C TRP A 227 -23.16 4.88 6.33
N SER A 228 -24.06 5.03 5.32
CA SER A 228 -25.45 5.38 5.57
C SER A 228 -26.30 4.21 6.06
N ASN A 229 -25.98 2.99 5.63
CA ASN A 229 -26.73 1.78 5.98
C ASN A 229 -25.87 0.69 6.65
N GLY A 230 -24.57 0.91 6.82
CA GLY A 230 -23.63 -0.03 7.45
C GLY A 230 -23.31 -1.26 6.60
N SER A 231 -23.74 -1.33 5.34
CA SER A 231 -23.44 -2.48 4.48
C SER A 231 -21.97 -2.51 4.09
N GLN A 232 -21.40 -3.72 4.05
CA GLN A 232 -20.02 -3.94 3.69
C GLN A 232 -19.94 -4.93 2.53
N VAL A 233 -19.18 -4.58 1.51
CA VAL A 233 -18.97 -5.40 0.32
C VAL A 233 -17.47 -5.48 0.02
N ARG A 234 -16.98 -6.70 -0.15
CA ARG A 234 -15.63 -6.91 -0.64
C ARG A 234 -15.64 -7.06 -2.16
N LEU A 235 -14.98 -6.14 -2.84
CA LEU A 235 -14.79 -6.20 -4.28
C LEU A 235 -13.62 -7.12 -4.62
N THR A 236 -13.87 -8.08 -5.50
CA THR A 236 -12.85 -9.03 -5.98
C THR A 236 -12.18 -8.58 -7.26
N ASP A 237 -12.80 -7.62 -7.96
CA ASP A 237 -12.24 -7.03 -9.16
C ASP A 237 -11.32 -5.87 -8.79
N ALA A 238 -10.02 -6.10 -8.96
CA ALA A 238 -8.99 -5.13 -8.62
C ALA A 238 -8.97 -3.90 -9.55
N PHE A 239 -9.62 -3.97 -10.71
CA PHE A 239 -9.78 -2.79 -11.58
C PHE A 239 -10.85 -1.82 -11.09
N LEU A 240 -11.76 -2.27 -10.21
CA LEU A 240 -12.74 -1.41 -9.59
C LEU A 240 -12.20 -0.78 -8.31
N LEU A 241 -11.67 -1.61 -7.40
CA LEU A 241 -11.17 -1.17 -6.11
C LEU A 241 -10.08 -2.14 -5.62
N SER A 242 -8.90 -1.62 -5.29
CA SER A 242 -7.81 -2.44 -4.79
C SER A 242 -6.90 -1.71 -3.82
N PRO A 243 -6.24 -2.43 -2.89
CA PRO A 243 -5.17 -1.84 -2.10
C PRO A 243 -3.96 -1.54 -2.98
N LEU A 244 -3.33 -0.39 -2.74
CA LEU A 244 -2.03 0.01 -3.29
C LEU A 244 -0.90 -0.30 -2.32
N ASP A 245 -1.09 -1.28 -1.44
CA ASP A 245 -0.01 -1.72 -0.58
C ASP A 245 1.15 -2.21 -1.45
N LEU A 246 2.28 -1.54 -1.30
CA LEU A 246 3.52 -2.02 -1.87
C LEU A 246 3.73 -3.43 -1.32
N PRO A 247 3.84 -4.46 -2.18
CA PRO A 247 4.19 -5.76 -1.68
C PRO A 247 5.49 -5.58 -0.91
N HIS A 248 5.48 -5.91 0.37
CA HIS A 248 6.73 -6.13 1.10
C HIS A 248 7.58 -7.00 0.20
N GLU A 249 8.84 -6.61 -0.05
CA GLU A 249 9.77 -7.44 -0.79
C GLU A 249 9.67 -8.85 -0.23
N ALA A 250 8.89 -9.69 -0.88
CA ALA A 250 8.83 -11.09 -0.55
C ALA A 250 10.16 -11.65 -1.06
N ALA A 251 11.19 -11.49 -0.25
CA ALA A 251 12.44 -12.20 -0.45
C ALA A 251 12.07 -13.63 -0.74
N THR A 252 12.51 -14.15 -1.87
CA THR A 252 12.17 -15.50 -2.31
C THR A 252 12.39 -16.45 -1.13
N SER A 253 11.34 -17.10 -0.65
CA SER A 253 11.38 -17.89 0.60
C SER A 253 12.43 -18.99 0.50
N LEU A 254 13.08 -19.33 1.61
CA LEU A 254 14.08 -20.40 1.65
C LEU A 254 13.60 -21.71 1.01
N PRO A 255 12.34 -22.20 1.25
CA PRO A 255 11.84 -23.39 0.56
C PRO A 255 11.79 -23.25 -0.96
N ALA A 256 11.42 -22.09 -1.47
CA ALA A 256 11.37 -21.83 -2.91
C ALA A 256 12.78 -21.81 -3.54
N ARG A 257 13.78 -21.31 -2.81
CA ARG A 257 15.19 -21.32 -3.22
C ARG A 257 15.75 -22.75 -3.23
N LEU A 258 15.45 -23.56 -2.20
CA LEU A 258 15.85 -24.95 -2.13
C LEU A 258 15.21 -25.78 -3.26
N LEU A 259 13.92 -25.57 -3.53
CA LEU A 259 13.24 -26.19 -4.67
C LEU A 259 13.92 -25.83 -5.99
N ALA A 260 14.29 -24.56 -6.20
CA ALA A 260 15.01 -24.14 -7.39
C ALA A 260 16.38 -24.80 -7.51
N ALA A 261 17.12 -24.95 -6.40
CA ALA A 261 18.40 -25.66 -6.38
C ALA A 261 18.24 -27.13 -6.75
N VAL A 262 17.25 -27.82 -6.19
CA VAL A 262 16.96 -29.24 -6.52
C VAL A 262 16.61 -29.38 -8.01
N VAL A 263 15.72 -28.55 -8.53
CA VAL A 263 15.35 -28.57 -9.96
C VAL A 263 16.56 -28.29 -10.84
N LEU A 264 17.39 -27.32 -10.48
CA LEU A 264 18.61 -26.98 -11.21
C LEU A 264 19.57 -28.16 -11.30
N VAL A 265 19.83 -28.84 -10.17
CA VAL A 265 20.73 -30.00 -10.10
C VAL A 265 20.19 -31.18 -10.88
N LEU A 266 18.92 -31.54 -10.69
CA LEU A 266 18.28 -32.67 -11.36
C LEU A 266 18.21 -32.52 -12.88
N THR A 267 18.04 -31.28 -13.36
CA THR A 267 17.91 -30.99 -14.79
C THR A 267 19.25 -30.64 -15.46
N SER A 268 20.32 -30.41 -14.68
CA SER A 268 21.63 -30.01 -15.22
C SER A 268 22.22 -30.97 -16.27
N PRO A 269 22.11 -32.32 -16.16
CA PRO A 269 22.65 -33.22 -17.19
C PRO A 269 22.00 -32.97 -18.56
N LEU A 270 20.69 -32.72 -18.58
CA LEU A 270 19.97 -32.44 -19.82
C LEU A 270 20.47 -31.17 -20.52
N PHE A 271 20.74 -30.11 -19.72
CA PHE A 271 21.21 -28.84 -20.24
C PHE A 271 22.69 -28.84 -20.62
N ILE A 272 23.51 -29.71 -19.99
CA ILE A 272 24.89 -29.95 -20.43
C ILE A 272 24.88 -30.56 -21.82
N VAL A 273 24.09 -31.61 -22.05
CA VAL A 273 23.92 -32.21 -23.38
C VAL A 273 23.42 -31.24 -24.42
N ALA A 274 22.37 -30.47 -24.10
CA ALA A 274 21.85 -29.45 -24.98
C ALA A 274 22.91 -28.35 -25.30
N GLY A 275 23.73 -27.97 -24.32
CA GLY A 275 24.85 -27.04 -24.50
C GLY A 275 25.93 -27.57 -25.45
N VAL A 276 26.33 -28.82 -25.30
CA VAL A 276 27.30 -29.46 -26.21
C VAL A 276 26.75 -29.48 -27.65
N ILE A 277 25.47 -29.86 -27.83
CA ILE A 277 24.82 -29.87 -29.14
C ILE A 277 24.78 -28.44 -29.75
N ALA A 278 24.47 -27.43 -28.97
CA ALA A 278 24.48 -26.02 -29.43
C ALA A 278 25.86 -25.56 -29.85
N LEU A 279 26.90 -25.92 -29.08
CA LEU A 279 28.29 -25.62 -29.39
C LEU A 279 28.73 -26.28 -30.71
N LEU A 280 28.39 -27.57 -30.90
CA LEU A 280 28.70 -28.30 -32.12
C LEU A 280 27.99 -27.69 -33.37
N ARG A 281 26.85 -27.02 -33.16
CA ARG A 281 26.09 -26.33 -34.21
C ARG A 281 26.52 -24.87 -34.43
N GLY A 282 27.56 -24.40 -33.73
CA GLY A 282 28.05 -23.03 -33.85
C GLY A 282 27.05 -21.94 -33.39
N LYS A 283 26.07 -22.32 -32.54
CA LYS A 283 25.06 -21.37 -32.04
C LYS A 283 25.53 -20.76 -30.70
N PRO A 284 25.20 -19.48 -30.44
CA PRO A 284 25.53 -18.87 -29.15
C PRO A 284 24.84 -19.63 -27.99
N LEU A 285 25.66 -20.03 -27.02
CA LEU A 285 25.20 -20.82 -25.89
C LEU A 285 24.37 -20.01 -24.92
N LEU A 286 24.81 -18.79 -24.62
CA LEU A 286 24.23 -17.92 -23.62
C LEU A 286 24.00 -16.52 -24.19
N LEU A 287 22.78 -16.02 -24.02
CA LEU A 287 22.45 -14.61 -24.24
C LEU A 287 22.44 -13.91 -22.89
N SER A 288 23.36 -12.96 -22.70
CA SER A 288 23.39 -12.15 -21.46
C SER A 288 22.46 -10.97 -21.60
N ARG A 289 21.62 -10.76 -20.58
CA ARG A 289 20.72 -9.61 -20.43
C ARG A 289 20.84 -9.01 -19.05
N GLN A 290 20.31 -7.79 -18.87
CA GLN A 290 20.26 -7.10 -17.58
C GLN A 290 18.81 -6.90 -17.16
N ALA A 291 18.54 -7.05 -15.87
CA ALA A 291 17.25 -6.78 -15.28
C ALA A 291 17.37 -5.74 -14.15
N ALA A 292 16.47 -4.80 -14.14
CA ALA A 292 16.26 -3.92 -13.01
C ALA A 292 15.62 -4.72 -11.86
N LEU A 293 16.19 -4.63 -10.66
CA LEU A 293 15.63 -5.26 -9.46
C LEU A 293 14.77 -4.27 -8.68
N PRO A 294 13.84 -4.77 -7.84
CA PRO A 294 13.14 -3.95 -6.88
C PRO A 294 14.13 -3.13 -6.02
N THR A 295 13.81 -1.87 -5.79
CA THR A 295 14.59 -0.99 -4.93
C THR A 295 13.65 -0.07 -4.15
N ASP A 296 14.04 0.29 -2.92
CA ASP A 296 13.33 1.27 -2.12
C ASP A 296 13.35 2.65 -2.77
N VAL A 297 12.31 3.44 -2.47
CA VAL A 297 12.18 4.82 -2.97
C VAL A 297 13.40 5.64 -2.53
N GLY A 298 14.10 6.23 -3.52
CA GLY A 298 15.27 7.08 -3.27
C GLY A 298 16.63 6.36 -3.32
N THR A 299 16.66 5.03 -3.48
CA THR A 299 17.91 4.30 -3.70
C THR A 299 18.21 4.12 -5.19
N PRO A 300 19.50 4.07 -5.62
CA PRO A 300 19.83 3.82 -7.02
C PRO A 300 19.36 2.44 -7.46
N GLN A 301 18.77 2.38 -8.67
CA GLN A 301 18.24 1.14 -9.24
C GLN A 301 19.32 0.05 -9.32
N ARG A 302 19.10 -1.06 -8.63
CA ARG A 302 20.01 -2.22 -8.68
C ARG A 302 19.78 -3.00 -9.98
N VAL A 303 20.86 -3.40 -10.62
CA VAL A 303 20.84 -4.16 -11.87
C VAL A 303 21.50 -5.50 -11.68
N VAL A 304 20.89 -6.55 -12.22
CA VAL A 304 21.41 -7.91 -12.19
C VAL A 304 21.49 -8.45 -13.61
N GLY A 305 22.69 -8.97 -13.98
CA GLY A 305 22.87 -9.72 -15.19
C GLY A 305 22.23 -11.10 -15.09
N TYR A 306 21.53 -11.56 -16.13
CA TYR A 306 21.01 -12.92 -16.22
C TYR A 306 21.25 -13.50 -17.60
N HIS A 307 21.15 -14.80 -17.72
CA HIS A 307 21.42 -15.52 -18.97
C HIS A 307 20.19 -16.28 -19.45
N LEU A 308 20.04 -16.36 -20.75
CA LEU A 308 19.03 -17.16 -21.44
C LEU A 308 19.73 -18.10 -22.41
N LEU A 309 19.08 -19.22 -22.74
CA LEU A 309 19.52 -20.17 -23.76
C LEU A 309 18.69 -19.96 -25.04
N PRO A 310 19.16 -19.16 -26.00
CA PRO A 310 18.36 -18.81 -27.19
C PRO A 310 18.11 -19.99 -28.12
N THR A 311 18.84 -21.10 -27.94
CA THR A 311 18.71 -22.31 -28.72
C THR A 311 17.53 -23.19 -28.29
N LEU A 312 16.98 -22.96 -27.12
CA LEU A 312 15.88 -23.75 -26.56
C LEU A 312 14.60 -22.91 -26.48
N PRO A 313 13.44 -23.48 -26.85
CA PRO A 313 12.18 -22.75 -26.86
C PRO A 313 11.59 -22.59 -25.45
N GLY A 314 10.85 -21.50 -25.24
CA GLY A 314 10.00 -21.25 -24.08
C GLY A 314 10.73 -21.34 -22.74
N LEU A 315 10.20 -22.11 -21.82
CA LEU A 315 10.74 -22.28 -20.46
C LEU A 315 12.12 -22.91 -20.41
N LEU A 316 12.43 -23.80 -21.35
CA LEU A 316 13.76 -24.42 -21.42
C LEU A 316 14.85 -23.38 -21.68
N GLY A 317 14.55 -22.36 -22.48
CA GLY A 317 15.47 -21.25 -22.71
C GLY A 317 15.72 -20.39 -21.47
N ARG A 318 14.81 -20.44 -20.52
CA ARG A 318 14.89 -19.68 -19.23
C ARG A 318 15.54 -20.49 -18.09
N TRP A 319 16.00 -21.70 -18.35
CA TRP A 319 16.61 -22.56 -17.33
C TRP A 319 17.70 -21.86 -16.48
N PRO A 320 18.61 -21.03 -17.04
CA PRO A 320 19.63 -20.36 -16.24
C PRO A 320 19.06 -19.39 -15.18
N LEU A 321 17.78 -18.97 -15.30
CA LEU A 321 17.12 -18.12 -14.30
C LEU A 321 16.93 -18.85 -12.97
N LEU A 322 16.91 -20.18 -12.94
CA LEU A 322 16.85 -20.96 -11.70
C LEU A 322 18.00 -20.60 -10.76
N TRP A 323 19.20 -20.34 -11.29
CA TRP A 323 20.33 -19.87 -10.48
C TRP A 323 20.02 -18.53 -9.81
N ARG A 324 19.32 -17.63 -10.50
CA ARG A 324 18.90 -16.33 -9.95
C ARG A 324 17.81 -16.47 -8.89
N ILE A 325 16.99 -17.52 -8.96
CA ILE A 325 16.02 -17.86 -7.90
C ILE A 325 16.77 -18.41 -6.67
N VAL A 326 17.76 -19.28 -6.86
CA VAL A 326 18.61 -19.79 -5.76
C VAL A 326 19.30 -18.64 -5.02
N THR A 327 19.83 -17.66 -5.74
CA THR A 327 20.48 -16.48 -5.14
C THR A 327 19.47 -15.46 -4.56
N GLY A 328 18.15 -15.67 -4.76
CA GLY A 328 17.09 -14.82 -4.23
C GLY A 328 16.84 -13.53 -5.01
N GLN A 329 17.43 -13.39 -6.18
CA GLN A 329 17.28 -12.20 -7.04
C GLN A 329 16.05 -12.27 -7.94
N PHE A 330 15.59 -13.50 -8.27
CA PHE A 330 14.39 -13.79 -9.05
C PHE A 330 13.43 -14.65 -8.23
N ALA A 331 12.17 -14.70 -8.65
CA ALA A 331 11.14 -15.53 -8.06
C ALA A 331 10.61 -16.57 -9.06
N TRP A 332 9.89 -17.60 -8.57
CA TRP A 332 9.20 -18.55 -9.44
C TRP A 332 8.09 -17.86 -10.25
N THR A 333 7.36 -16.96 -9.60
CA THR A 333 6.31 -16.15 -10.23
C THR A 333 6.60 -14.68 -9.97
N GLY A 334 6.49 -13.84 -10.99
CA GLY A 334 6.79 -12.43 -10.87
C GLY A 334 6.44 -11.67 -12.13
N ASN A 335 7.00 -10.48 -12.25
CA ASN A 335 6.88 -9.68 -13.47
C ASN A 335 8.01 -10.01 -14.46
N PRO A 336 7.84 -9.72 -15.75
CA PRO A 336 8.92 -9.82 -16.72
C PRO A 336 10.10 -8.95 -16.31
N PRO A 337 11.35 -9.43 -16.49
CA PRO A 337 12.53 -8.62 -16.23
C PRO A 337 12.61 -7.46 -17.23
N LEU A 338 12.73 -6.23 -16.73
CA LEU A 338 12.92 -5.02 -17.55
C LEU A 338 14.38 -4.57 -17.50
N THR A 339 14.89 -4.07 -18.62
CA THR A 339 16.15 -3.35 -18.65
C THR A 339 16.01 -1.96 -18.01
N LEU A 340 17.12 -1.29 -17.68
CA LEU A 340 17.06 0.09 -17.16
C LEU A 340 16.38 1.06 -18.11
N ALA A 341 16.60 0.91 -19.44
CA ALA A 341 15.97 1.74 -20.45
C ALA A 341 14.45 1.53 -20.48
N GLU A 342 14.00 0.29 -20.37
CA GLU A 342 12.59 -0.08 -20.31
C GLU A 342 11.93 0.40 -19.01
N ALA A 343 12.63 0.26 -17.88
CA ALA A 343 12.16 0.74 -16.60
C ALA A 343 11.99 2.27 -16.57
N ALA A 344 12.83 3.01 -17.30
CA ALA A 344 12.74 4.46 -17.42
C ALA A 344 11.53 4.94 -18.25
N LEU A 345 10.96 4.07 -19.09
CA LEU A 345 9.75 4.36 -19.88
C LEU A 345 8.44 4.17 -19.11
N LEU A 346 8.50 3.69 -17.86
CA LEU A 346 7.33 3.61 -16.99
C LEU A 346 7.01 5.00 -16.42
N GLU A 347 6.07 5.69 -17.03
CA GLU A 347 5.76 7.09 -16.71
C GLU A 347 4.83 7.24 -15.52
N GLY A 348 3.87 6.30 -15.35
CA GLY A 348 2.88 6.34 -14.29
C GLY A 348 3.38 5.70 -12.98
N GLU A 349 2.93 6.20 -11.82
CA GLU A 349 3.23 5.55 -10.52
C GLU A 349 2.64 4.14 -10.45
N PHE A 350 1.47 3.92 -11.05
CA PHE A 350 0.88 2.59 -11.18
C PHE A 350 1.75 1.64 -12.03
N GLU A 351 2.33 2.14 -13.13
CA GLU A 351 3.24 1.34 -13.96
C GLU A 351 4.54 1.01 -13.22
N ARG A 352 5.04 1.92 -12.38
CA ARG A 352 6.24 1.70 -11.55
C ARG A 352 6.07 0.61 -10.50
N LEU A 353 4.83 0.24 -10.14
CA LEU A 353 4.55 -0.93 -9.31
C LEU A 353 5.10 -2.22 -9.92
N TRP A 354 5.26 -2.27 -11.25
CA TRP A 354 5.96 -3.38 -11.91
C TRP A 354 7.32 -3.69 -11.29
N LEU A 355 8.08 -2.64 -10.96
CA LEU A 355 9.44 -2.77 -10.40
C LEU A 355 9.48 -3.15 -8.92
N HIS A 356 8.34 -3.12 -8.22
CA HIS A 356 8.27 -3.54 -6.81
C HIS A 356 8.21 -5.06 -6.62
N THR A 357 8.00 -5.81 -7.71
CA THR A 357 7.97 -7.28 -7.65
C THR A 357 9.23 -7.85 -8.28
N ALA A 358 9.82 -8.86 -7.63
CA ALA A 358 10.97 -9.55 -8.18
C ALA A 358 10.66 -10.13 -9.56
N PRO A 359 11.60 -10.09 -10.52
CA PRO A 359 11.44 -10.73 -11.82
C PRO A 359 11.16 -12.22 -11.67
N GLY A 360 10.21 -12.75 -12.47
CA GLY A 360 9.76 -14.13 -12.38
C GLY A 360 10.28 -15.03 -13.50
N LEU A 361 10.39 -16.33 -13.18
CA LEU A 361 10.54 -17.39 -14.21
C LEU A 361 9.24 -17.53 -15.02
N PHE A 362 8.10 -17.55 -14.31
CA PHE A 362 6.75 -17.47 -14.84
C PHE A 362 6.23 -16.05 -14.62
N THR A 363 5.71 -15.41 -15.66
CA THR A 363 5.31 -14.02 -15.57
C THR A 363 3.80 -13.82 -15.64
N ALA A 364 3.28 -12.85 -14.88
CA ALA A 364 1.85 -12.60 -14.80
C ALA A 364 1.24 -12.17 -16.15
N PRO A 365 1.81 -11.23 -16.92
CA PRO A 365 1.28 -10.84 -18.21
C PRO A 365 1.28 -11.98 -19.25
N GLU A 366 2.34 -12.80 -19.29
CA GLU A 366 2.39 -13.94 -20.22
C GLU A 366 1.31 -14.98 -19.89
N ALA A 367 1.05 -15.22 -18.61
CA ALA A 367 -0.01 -16.14 -18.18
C ALA A 367 -1.41 -15.67 -18.59
N GLU A 368 -1.63 -14.38 -18.77
CA GLU A 368 -2.89 -13.81 -19.28
C GLU A 368 -2.86 -13.59 -20.82
N GLY A 369 -1.80 -14.05 -21.49
CA GLY A 369 -1.69 -14.01 -22.96
C GLY A 369 -1.23 -12.67 -23.53
N CYS A 370 -0.78 -11.75 -22.67
CA CYS A 370 -0.26 -10.46 -23.09
C CYS A 370 1.09 -10.61 -23.79
N ARG A 371 1.33 -9.79 -24.82
CA ARG A 371 2.63 -9.73 -25.48
C ARG A 371 3.53 -8.75 -24.74
N VAL A 372 4.62 -9.29 -24.20
CA VAL A 372 5.65 -8.50 -23.50
C VAL A 372 6.56 -7.83 -24.53
N PRO A 373 7.07 -6.57 -24.27
CA PRO A 373 6.94 -5.82 -23.01
C PRO A 373 6.00 -4.60 -23.06
N TRP A 374 5.39 -4.28 -24.18
CA TRP A 374 4.94 -2.91 -24.47
C TRP A 374 3.44 -2.70 -24.59
N ASP A 375 2.67 -3.75 -24.39
CA ASP A 375 1.21 -3.70 -24.39
C ASP A 375 0.72 -3.06 -23.09
N ASP A 376 -0.19 -2.08 -23.15
CA ASP A 376 -0.78 -1.45 -21.97
C ASP A 376 -1.49 -2.46 -21.07
N ALA A 377 -2.06 -3.52 -21.66
CA ALA A 377 -2.63 -4.63 -20.90
C ALA A 377 -1.54 -5.38 -20.11
N ALA A 378 -0.34 -5.59 -20.67
CA ALA A 378 0.76 -6.23 -19.98
C ALA A 378 1.23 -5.40 -18.77
N ARG A 379 1.29 -4.07 -18.92
CA ARG A 379 1.64 -3.14 -17.83
C ARG A 379 0.60 -3.18 -16.73
N ALA A 380 -0.69 -3.18 -17.08
CA ALA A 380 -1.77 -3.27 -16.12
C ALA A 380 -1.72 -4.59 -15.34
N HIS A 381 -1.55 -5.74 -16.00
CA HIS A 381 -1.46 -7.05 -15.33
C HIS A 381 -0.21 -7.17 -14.46
N ALA A 382 0.93 -6.60 -14.86
CA ALA A 382 2.13 -6.60 -14.06
C ALA A 382 1.99 -5.74 -12.80
N ALA A 383 1.43 -4.55 -12.92
CA ALA A 383 1.14 -3.67 -11.78
C ALA A 383 0.13 -4.32 -10.81
N LEU A 384 -0.91 -4.91 -11.36
CA LEU A 384 -1.93 -5.61 -10.59
C LEU A 384 -1.35 -6.80 -9.80
N PHE A 385 -0.50 -7.60 -10.45
CA PHE A 385 0.19 -8.71 -9.78
C PHE A 385 1.12 -8.20 -8.67
N ALA A 386 1.77 -7.06 -8.87
CA ALA A 386 2.59 -6.43 -7.85
C ALA A 386 1.78 -6.02 -6.60
N CYS A 387 0.55 -5.53 -6.79
CA CYS A 387 -0.34 -5.14 -5.69
C CYS A 387 -0.95 -6.35 -4.94
N GLN A 388 -1.24 -7.45 -5.63
CA GLN A 388 -1.98 -8.57 -5.05
C GLN A 388 -1.39 -9.95 -5.40
N PRO A 389 -0.18 -10.29 -4.96
CA PRO A 389 0.46 -11.57 -5.29
C PRO A 389 -0.14 -12.73 -4.47
N THR A 390 -1.44 -13.04 -4.63
CA THR A 390 -2.10 -14.12 -3.89
C THR A 390 -1.56 -15.49 -4.27
N ALA A 391 -1.59 -16.46 -3.34
CA ALA A 391 -1.13 -17.82 -3.59
C ALA A 391 -1.91 -18.50 -4.73
N ALA A 392 -3.23 -18.25 -4.81
CA ALA A 392 -4.07 -18.77 -5.88
C ALA A 392 -3.66 -18.23 -7.26
N TRP A 393 -3.34 -16.94 -7.34
CA TRP A 393 -2.89 -16.32 -8.59
C TRP A 393 -1.51 -16.82 -9.00
N ARG A 394 -0.57 -16.93 -8.07
CA ARG A 394 0.76 -17.53 -8.32
C ARG A 394 0.63 -18.95 -8.88
N TRP A 395 -0.25 -19.76 -8.32
CA TRP A 395 -0.52 -21.12 -8.81
C TRP A 395 -1.13 -21.12 -10.22
N LYS A 396 -2.08 -20.21 -10.49
CA LYS A 396 -2.67 -20.01 -11.83
C LYS A 396 -1.60 -19.67 -12.87
N ILE A 397 -0.66 -18.76 -12.55
CA ILE A 397 0.45 -18.35 -13.42
C ILE A 397 1.35 -19.55 -13.72
N ILE A 398 1.76 -20.31 -12.72
CA ILE A 398 2.61 -21.51 -12.92
C ILE A 398 1.89 -22.52 -13.82
N ARG A 399 0.63 -22.84 -13.54
CA ARG A 399 -0.14 -23.81 -14.32
C ARG A 399 -0.29 -23.39 -15.77
N ARG A 400 -0.58 -22.13 -16.04
CA ARG A 400 -0.68 -21.61 -17.41
C ARG A 400 0.67 -21.58 -18.11
N GLY A 401 1.72 -21.17 -17.42
CA GLY A 401 3.08 -21.15 -17.95
C GLY A 401 3.61 -22.54 -18.30
N LEU A 402 3.23 -23.58 -17.56
CA LEU A 402 3.56 -24.97 -17.87
C LEU A 402 2.71 -25.55 -19.01
N GLY A 403 1.44 -25.11 -19.14
CA GLY A 403 0.52 -25.58 -20.18
C GLY A 403 0.62 -24.86 -21.52
N GLY A 404 1.26 -23.70 -21.58
CA GLY A 404 1.39 -22.86 -22.77
C GLY A 404 2.67 -23.12 -23.54
N SER A 405 2.70 -24.12 -24.38
CA SER A 405 3.84 -24.39 -25.28
C SER A 405 3.70 -23.68 -26.63
N SER A 406 3.37 -22.40 -26.69
CA SER A 406 3.38 -21.65 -27.94
C SER A 406 3.60 -20.16 -27.71
N SER A 407 4.78 -19.77 -27.29
CA SER A 407 5.24 -18.41 -27.45
C SER A 407 6.55 -18.40 -28.21
N THR A 408 6.51 -17.78 -29.37
CA THR A 408 7.62 -17.42 -30.26
C THR A 408 8.83 -16.90 -29.46
N PRO A 409 10.06 -17.21 -29.88
CA PRO A 409 11.26 -16.73 -29.23
C PRO A 409 11.30 -15.20 -29.24
N MET A 410 11.66 -14.61 -28.12
CA MET A 410 11.97 -13.18 -28.01
C MET A 410 13.15 -12.87 -28.93
N SER A 411 12.88 -12.16 -30.02
CA SER A 411 13.89 -11.60 -30.93
C SER A 411 14.64 -10.43 -30.27
#